data_cb6cd9a11554b54d9d6cbe07c938a443
#
_entry.id   cb6cd9a11554b54d9d6cbe07c938a443
#
_cell.length_a   1.000
_cell.length_b   1.000
_cell.length_c   1.000
_cell.angle_alpha   90.00
_cell.angle_beta   90.00
_cell.angle_gamma   90.00
#
_symmetry.space_group_name_H-M   'P 1'
#
loop_
_entity.id
_entity.type
_entity.pdbx_description
1 polymer ?
#
loop_
_entity_poly.entity_id
_entity_poly.type
_entity_poly.pdbx_seq_one_letter_code
_entity_poly.pdbx_strand_id
1 'polypeptide(L)'
;MKARQHIKNLYLQSRGVVLRARPITGGADPAPLVPIEAVRRILFIRLDRVGDVVLSTPAIEVLKKRFPLAELTVLARPQTVALLENNPDVDRCVVLGPGASPAERVRILGGLRRRRFDLAVDPCLDWELAPALVAWASGARVRVGYPCGGREAFFTATAELPEGSTHMVDVILGAL
;
A
#
# COMPACT_ATOMS: atom_id res chain seq x y z
N MET A 1 -1.70 4.45 -27.03
CA MET A 1 -1.43 4.46 -25.59
C MET A 1 -2.58 5.07 -24.78
N LYS A 2 -3.07 6.25 -25.11
CA LYS A 2 -4.17 6.97 -24.38
C LYS A 2 -5.50 6.20 -24.27
N ALA A 3 -5.95 5.52 -25.32
CA ALA A 3 -7.22 4.78 -25.32
C ALA A 3 -7.21 3.57 -24.36
N ARG A 4 -6.12 2.83 -24.29
CA ARG A 4 -5.96 1.70 -23.37
C ARG A 4 -5.99 2.15 -21.89
N GLN A 5 -5.44 3.31 -21.62
CA GLN A 5 -5.44 3.96 -20.33
C GLN A 5 -6.87 4.36 -19.94
N HIS A 6 -7.63 4.93 -20.88
CA HIS A 6 -9.00 5.38 -20.63
C HIS A 6 -9.96 4.23 -20.32
N ILE A 7 -9.84 3.12 -21.05
CA ILE A 7 -10.63 1.90 -20.81
C ILE A 7 -10.28 1.28 -19.43
N LYS A 8 -8.99 1.25 -19.09
CA LYS A 8 -8.52 0.77 -17.79
C LYS A 8 -9.08 1.63 -16.64
N ASN A 9 -9.13 2.95 -16.83
CA ASN A 9 -9.73 3.89 -15.88
C ASN A 9 -11.21 3.67 -15.68
N LEU A 10 -11.97 3.58 -16.76
CA LEU A 10 -13.40 3.34 -16.71
C LEU A 10 -13.73 2.01 -16.02
N TYR A 11 -12.94 0.97 -16.29
CA TYR A 11 -13.06 -0.34 -15.66
C TYR A 11 -12.76 -0.30 -14.15
N LEU A 12 -11.74 0.45 -13.73
CA LEU A 12 -11.38 0.58 -12.32
C LEU A 12 -12.40 1.43 -11.54
N GLN A 13 -12.88 2.51 -12.15
CA GLN A 13 -13.94 3.34 -11.57
C GLN A 13 -15.24 2.55 -11.40
N SER A 14 -15.62 1.76 -12.41
CA SER A 14 -16.82 0.91 -12.31
C SER A 14 -16.69 -0.15 -11.21
N ARG A 15 -15.49 -0.70 -10.98
CA ARG A 15 -15.22 -1.65 -9.90
C ARG A 15 -15.30 -1.02 -8.50
N GLY A 16 -14.86 0.21 -8.33
CA GLY A 16 -15.01 0.96 -7.08
C GLY A 16 -16.49 1.09 -6.67
N VAL A 17 -17.35 1.34 -7.64
CA VAL A 17 -18.81 1.40 -7.44
C VAL A 17 -19.41 0.05 -7.09
N VAL A 18 -18.98 -1.02 -7.77
CA VAL A 18 -19.49 -2.39 -7.54
C VAL A 18 -19.09 -2.95 -6.18
N LEU A 19 -17.90 -2.64 -5.69
CA LEU A 19 -17.41 -3.14 -4.41
C LEU A 19 -17.96 -2.38 -3.20
N ARG A 20 -18.82 -1.35 -3.42
CA ARG A 20 -19.36 -0.49 -2.34
C ARG A 20 -18.29 -0.06 -1.32
N ALA A 21 -17.05 0.03 -1.75
CA ALA A 21 -16.06 0.75 -0.99
C ALA A 21 -16.56 2.20 -0.94
N ARG A 22 -16.81 2.71 0.25
CA ARG A 22 -17.22 4.12 0.40
C ARG A 22 -16.16 4.98 -0.28
N PRO A 23 -16.53 5.75 -1.33
CA PRO A 23 -15.60 6.73 -1.84
C PRO A 23 -15.32 7.70 -0.69
N ILE A 24 -14.06 7.96 -0.43
CA ILE A 24 -13.67 9.09 0.42
C ILE A 24 -13.90 10.32 -0.44
N THR A 25 -15.16 10.76 -0.52
CA THR A 25 -15.49 12.08 -1.07
C THR A 25 -14.98 13.09 -0.05
N GLY A 26 -14.14 14.00 -0.50
CA GLY A 26 -13.65 15.09 0.34
C GLY A 26 -14.81 15.77 1.07
N GLY A 27 -14.80 15.70 2.40
CA GLY A 27 -15.83 16.29 3.26
C GLY A 27 -16.53 15.29 4.20
N ALA A 28 -15.96 14.15 4.49
CA ALA A 28 -16.49 13.21 5.47
C ALA A 28 -15.43 12.92 6.53
N ASP A 29 -15.87 12.47 7.67
CA ASP A 29 -15.13 12.21 8.91
C ASP A 29 -13.62 11.98 8.69
N PRO A 30 -12.76 12.71 9.40
CA PRO A 30 -11.32 12.49 9.32
C PRO A 30 -11.05 11.00 9.55
N ALA A 31 -10.17 10.45 8.72
CA ALA A 31 -9.68 9.09 8.92
C ALA A 31 -9.41 8.89 10.43
N PRO A 32 -9.77 7.76 11.01
CA PRO A 32 -9.59 7.57 12.45
C PRO A 32 -8.13 7.84 12.79
N LEU A 33 -7.88 8.97 13.45
CA LEU A 33 -6.55 9.37 13.88
C LEU A 33 -6.08 8.31 14.87
N VAL A 34 -5.25 7.40 14.40
CA VAL A 34 -4.52 6.51 15.31
C VAL A 34 -3.37 7.32 15.84
N PRO A 35 -3.32 7.57 17.17
CA PRO A 35 -2.18 8.25 17.76
C PRO A 35 -0.89 7.52 17.35
N ILE A 36 0.13 8.27 16.98
CA ILE A 36 1.40 7.71 16.50
C ILE A 36 1.96 6.71 17.51
N GLU A 37 1.81 7.02 18.80
CA GLU A 37 2.24 6.19 19.91
C GLU A 37 1.45 4.88 20.03
N ALA A 38 0.30 4.79 19.41
CA ALA A 38 -0.54 3.59 19.41
C ALA A 38 -0.29 2.64 18.23
N VAL A 39 0.47 3.08 17.22
CA VAL A 39 0.81 2.26 16.07
C VAL A 39 1.83 1.19 16.48
N ARG A 40 1.47 -0.08 16.33
CA ARG A 40 2.31 -1.23 16.67
C ARG A 40 2.61 -2.12 15.49
N ARG A 41 1.80 -2.11 14.45
CA ARG A 41 1.96 -2.98 13.29
C ARG A 41 1.70 -2.21 12.01
N ILE A 42 2.70 -2.17 11.16
CA ILE A 42 2.67 -1.49 9.87
C ILE A 42 2.82 -2.51 8.76
N LEU A 43 1.99 -2.41 7.74
CA LEU A 43 2.11 -3.14 6.49
C LEU A 43 2.53 -2.17 5.39
N PHE A 44 3.73 -2.36 4.84
CA PHE A 44 4.21 -1.62 3.68
C PHE A 44 4.11 -2.51 2.45
N ILE A 45 3.39 -2.06 1.42
CA ILE A 45 3.05 -2.88 0.26
C ILE A 45 3.90 -2.47 -0.92
N ARG A 46 4.78 -3.38 -1.37
CA ARG A 46 5.67 -3.18 -2.53
C ARG A 46 5.66 -4.39 -3.45
N LEU A 47 4.59 -4.51 -4.23
CA LEU A 47 4.42 -5.55 -5.24
C LEU A 47 4.94 -5.10 -6.63
N ASP A 48 6.01 -4.32 -6.65
CA ASP A 48 6.56 -3.67 -7.83
C ASP A 48 7.86 -4.31 -8.31
N ARG A 49 8.57 -3.62 -9.20
CA ARG A 49 9.84 -4.04 -9.76
C ARG A 49 10.98 -3.80 -8.76
N VAL A 50 12.15 -4.41 -9.05
CA VAL A 50 13.36 -4.28 -8.23
C VAL A 50 13.74 -2.82 -7.96
N GLY A 51 13.74 -1.99 -9.02
CA GLY A 51 14.06 -0.56 -8.88
C GLY A 51 13.14 0.18 -7.90
N ASP A 52 11.84 -0.08 -7.97
CA ASP A 52 10.85 0.54 -7.10
C ASP A 52 11.03 0.14 -5.63
N VAL A 53 11.44 -1.11 -5.39
CA VAL A 53 11.74 -1.60 -4.03
C VAL A 53 12.99 -0.92 -3.48
N VAL A 54 14.05 -0.78 -4.28
CA VAL A 54 15.27 -0.06 -3.89
C VAL A 54 14.95 1.40 -3.56
N LEU A 55 14.17 2.07 -4.41
CA LEU A 55 13.75 3.46 -4.18
C LEU A 55 12.82 3.63 -2.97
N SER A 56 12.29 2.53 -2.43
CA SER A 56 11.45 2.55 -1.23
C SER A 56 12.23 2.42 0.08
N THR A 57 13.51 2.10 0.03
CA THR A 57 14.32 1.92 1.26
C THR A 57 14.38 3.17 2.14
N PRO A 58 14.47 4.41 1.61
CA PRO A 58 14.39 5.60 2.44
C PRO A 58 13.04 5.75 3.15
N ALA A 59 11.93 5.36 2.50
CA ALA A 59 10.60 5.42 3.11
C ALA A 59 10.43 4.38 4.23
N ILE A 60 11.02 3.20 4.07
CA ILE A 60 11.09 2.16 5.10
C ILE A 60 11.83 2.69 6.33
N GLU A 61 12.99 3.33 6.13
CA GLU A 61 13.77 3.96 7.20
C GLU A 61 12.96 5.07 7.91
N VAL A 62 12.29 5.94 7.16
CA VAL A 62 11.44 7.00 7.70
C VAL A 62 10.29 6.42 8.53
N LEU A 63 9.61 5.38 8.04
CA LEU A 63 8.57 4.68 8.79
C LEU A 63 9.11 4.14 10.11
N LYS A 64 10.26 3.48 10.09
CA LYS A 64 10.86 2.91 11.30
C LYS A 64 11.28 3.97 12.30
N LYS A 65 11.85 5.09 11.83
CA LYS A 65 12.17 6.25 12.68
C LYS A 65 10.92 6.92 13.26
N ARG A 66 9.85 7.03 12.49
CA ARG A 66 8.60 7.65 12.92
C ARG A 66 7.82 6.78 13.90
N PHE A 67 7.91 5.46 13.75
CA PHE A 67 7.21 4.46 14.55
C PHE A 67 8.18 3.42 15.11
N PRO A 68 9.10 3.81 16.02
CA PRO A 68 10.21 2.94 16.46
C PRO A 68 9.75 1.68 17.20
N LEU A 69 8.54 1.70 17.77
CA LEU A 69 7.96 0.56 18.50
C LEU A 69 7.06 -0.32 17.60
N ALA A 70 6.88 0.05 16.34
CA ALA A 70 6.03 -0.71 15.43
C ALA A 70 6.82 -1.83 14.74
N GLU A 71 6.19 -2.99 14.61
CA GLU A 71 6.65 -4.07 13.75
C GLU A 71 6.34 -3.70 12.29
N LEU A 72 7.37 -3.52 11.47
CA LEU A 72 7.23 -3.23 10.05
C LEU A 72 7.26 -4.52 9.24
N THR A 73 6.13 -4.85 8.64
CA THR A 73 6.01 -5.96 7.68
C THR A 73 5.99 -5.40 6.27
N VAL A 74 6.88 -5.88 5.42
CA VAL A 74 6.87 -5.55 3.98
C VAL A 74 6.28 -6.70 3.19
N LEU A 75 5.28 -6.41 2.36
CA LEU A 75 4.76 -7.36 1.38
C LEU A 75 5.46 -7.13 0.04
N ALA A 76 6.19 -8.13 -0.42
CA ALA A 76 7.04 -8.05 -1.60
C ALA A 76 6.79 -9.19 -2.58
N ARG A 77 7.33 -9.07 -3.80
CA ARG A 77 7.36 -10.17 -4.78
C ARG A 77 8.53 -11.13 -4.48
N PRO A 78 8.49 -12.38 -4.96
CA PRO A 78 9.60 -13.33 -4.81
C PRO A 78 10.94 -12.80 -5.31
N GLN A 79 10.92 -11.99 -6.39
CA GLN A 79 12.12 -11.46 -7.02
C GLN A 79 12.77 -10.32 -6.23
N THR A 80 12.02 -9.69 -5.32
CA THR A 80 12.46 -8.49 -4.61
C THR A 80 12.66 -8.71 -3.11
N VAL A 81 12.19 -9.83 -2.58
CA VAL A 81 12.25 -10.10 -1.12
C VAL A 81 13.69 -10.12 -0.62
N ALA A 82 14.63 -10.66 -1.38
CA ALA A 82 16.05 -10.74 -1.00
C ALA A 82 16.70 -9.35 -0.75
N LEU A 83 16.16 -8.29 -1.34
CA LEU A 83 16.62 -6.91 -1.11
C LEU A 83 16.20 -6.38 0.27
N LEU A 84 15.20 -6.99 0.88
CA LEU A 84 14.54 -6.53 2.10
C LEU A 84 14.88 -7.40 3.31
N GLU A 85 15.24 -8.67 3.10
CA GLU A 85 15.51 -9.63 4.19
C GLU A 85 16.66 -9.23 5.12
N ASN A 86 17.62 -8.47 4.59
CA ASN A 86 18.76 -7.97 5.36
C ASN A 86 18.64 -6.48 5.70
N ASN A 87 17.49 -5.85 5.45
CA ASN A 87 17.28 -4.45 5.80
C ASN A 87 16.95 -4.36 7.30
N PRO A 88 17.75 -3.62 8.11
CA PRO A 88 17.57 -3.55 9.57
C PRO A 88 16.26 -2.90 9.99
N ASP A 89 15.62 -2.13 9.09
CA ASP A 89 14.36 -1.45 9.35
C ASP A 89 13.13 -2.32 9.01
N VAL A 90 13.34 -3.54 8.48
CA VAL A 90 12.28 -4.48 8.13
C VAL A 90 12.24 -5.62 9.13
N ASP A 91 11.19 -5.68 9.93
CA ASP A 91 11.04 -6.75 10.92
C ASP A 91 10.53 -8.06 10.28
N ARG A 92 9.80 -7.97 9.17
CA ARG A 92 9.24 -9.14 8.50
C ARG A 92 8.99 -8.91 7.01
N CYS A 93 9.27 -9.92 6.23
CA CYS A 93 8.85 -10.00 4.83
C CYS A 93 7.71 -11.02 4.65
N VAL A 94 6.74 -10.66 3.83
CA VAL A 94 5.70 -11.56 3.33
C VAL A 94 5.78 -11.56 1.81
N VAL A 95 5.74 -12.75 1.22
CA VAL A 95 5.91 -12.89 -0.24
C VAL A 95 4.57 -13.17 -0.89
N LEU A 96 4.24 -12.38 -1.93
CA LEU A 96 3.08 -12.60 -2.80
C LEU A 96 3.49 -12.45 -4.26
N GLY A 97 3.57 -13.56 -4.95
CA GLY A 97 3.91 -13.58 -6.37
C GLY A 97 2.70 -13.41 -7.29
N PRO A 98 2.93 -12.93 -8.54
CA PRO A 98 1.87 -12.85 -9.54
C PRO A 98 1.32 -14.24 -9.92
N GLY A 99 2.15 -15.29 -9.83
CA GLY A 99 1.79 -16.68 -10.10
C GLY A 99 1.17 -17.42 -8.91
N ALA A 100 0.93 -16.75 -7.77
CA ALA A 100 0.32 -17.39 -6.61
C ALA A 100 -1.08 -17.92 -6.95
N SER A 101 -1.35 -19.15 -6.56
CA SER A 101 -2.66 -19.79 -6.74
C SER A 101 -3.75 -19.06 -5.94
N PRO A 102 -5.04 -19.19 -6.30
CA PRO A 102 -6.13 -18.61 -5.53
C PRO A 102 -6.10 -19.03 -4.05
N ALA A 103 -5.83 -20.29 -3.76
CA ALA A 103 -5.73 -20.79 -2.38
C ALA A 103 -4.57 -20.15 -1.61
N GLU A 104 -3.42 -19.97 -2.25
CA GLU A 104 -2.27 -19.31 -1.67
C GLU A 104 -2.56 -17.82 -1.40
N ARG A 105 -3.20 -17.12 -2.34
CA ARG A 105 -3.64 -15.73 -2.15
C ARG A 105 -4.56 -15.61 -0.94
N VAL A 106 -5.58 -16.47 -0.83
CA VAL A 106 -6.49 -16.49 0.31
C VAL A 106 -5.74 -16.74 1.61
N ARG A 107 -4.81 -17.69 1.63
CA ARG A 107 -3.98 -18.00 2.80
C ARG A 107 -3.13 -16.80 3.23
N ILE A 108 -2.45 -16.15 2.28
CA ILE A 108 -1.59 -14.98 2.56
C ILE A 108 -2.46 -13.81 3.05
N LEU A 109 -3.52 -13.45 2.35
CA LEU A 109 -4.41 -12.35 2.75
C LEU A 109 -5.07 -12.60 4.10
N GLY A 110 -5.51 -13.84 4.36
CA GLY A 110 -6.03 -14.26 5.65
C GLY A 110 -4.97 -14.16 6.76
N GLY A 111 -3.72 -14.46 6.45
CA GLY A 111 -2.58 -14.28 7.34
C GLY A 111 -2.34 -12.80 7.67
N LEU A 112 -2.33 -11.94 6.67
CA LEU A 112 -2.20 -10.49 6.85
C LEU A 112 -3.34 -9.94 7.72
N ARG A 113 -4.59 -10.32 7.44
CA ARG A 113 -5.75 -9.86 8.21
C ARG A 113 -5.69 -10.26 9.69
N ARG A 114 -5.21 -11.46 10.01
CA ARG A 114 -5.06 -11.91 11.41
C ARG A 114 -4.02 -11.12 12.18
N ARG A 115 -3.08 -10.47 11.49
CA ARG A 115 -2.05 -9.65 12.14
C ARG A 115 -2.58 -8.33 12.67
N ARG A 116 -3.77 -7.88 12.25
CA ARG A 116 -4.42 -6.66 12.74
C ARG A 116 -3.51 -5.44 12.65
N PHE A 117 -3.11 -5.11 11.43
CA PHE A 117 -2.29 -3.93 11.17
C PHE A 117 -3.03 -2.65 11.59
N ASP A 118 -2.29 -1.72 12.20
CA ASP A 118 -2.79 -0.38 12.51
C ASP A 118 -2.73 0.52 11.29
N LEU A 119 -1.65 0.38 10.51
CA LEU A 119 -1.39 1.17 9.30
C LEU A 119 -1.01 0.23 8.14
N ALA A 120 -1.59 0.46 6.98
CA ALA A 120 -1.12 -0.09 5.71
C ALA A 120 -0.80 1.06 4.74
N VAL A 121 0.38 1.01 4.15
CA VAL A 121 0.86 2.02 3.19
C VAL A 121 1.07 1.36 1.83
N ASP A 122 0.45 1.93 0.82
CA ASP A 122 0.62 1.57 -0.58
C ASP A 122 1.12 2.79 -1.37
N PRO A 123 2.44 2.97 -1.49
CA PRO A 123 3.02 4.14 -2.17
C PRO A 123 3.05 4.00 -3.70
N CYS A 124 2.33 3.05 -4.25
CA CYS A 124 2.28 2.82 -5.68
C CYS A 124 1.45 3.90 -6.39
N LEU A 125 2.05 4.57 -7.38
CA LEU A 125 1.39 5.52 -8.27
C LEU A 125 0.79 4.86 -9.51
N ASP A 126 1.07 3.59 -9.75
CA ASP A 126 0.58 2.91 -10.92
C ASP A 126 -0.91 2.56 -10.76
N TRP A 127 -1.54 2.30 -11.88
CA TRP A 127 -2.95 1.91 -12.01
C TRP A 127 -3.19 0.45 -11.56
N GLU A 128 -2.19 -0.21 -11.00
CA GLU A 128 -2.34 -1.57 -10.48
C GLU A 128 -3.28 -1.57 -9.28
N LEU A 129 -4.38 -2.31 -9.41
CA LEU A 129 -5.37 -2.44 -8.36
C LEU A 129 -4.93 -3.40 -7.25
N ALA A 130 -4.03 -4.33 -7.57
CA ALA A 130 -3.63 -5.40 -6.65
C ALA A 130 -3.07 -4.89 -5.31
N PRO A 131 -2.16 -3.89 -5.25
CA PRO A 131 -1.67 -3.36 -3.98
C PRO A 131 -2.79 -2.76 -3.12
N ALA A 132 -3.68 -1.96 -3.73
CA ALA A 132 -4.80 -1.34 -3.02
C ALA A 132 -5.81 -2.37 -2.49
N LEU A 133 -6.09 -3.43 -3.26
CA LEU A 133 -6.90 -4.58 -2.81
C LEU A 133 -6.26 -5.29 -1.62
N VAL A 134 -4.94 -5.45 -1.62
CA VAL A 134 -4.21 -6.04 -0.49
C VAL A 134 -4.31 -5.15 0.74
N ALA A 135 -4.14 -3.83 0.59
CA ALA A 135 -4.32 -2.88 1.68
C ALA A 135 -5.71 -3.03 2.31
N TRP A 136 -6.74 -3.09 1.50
CA TRP A 136 -8.12 -3.30 1.95
C TRP A 136 -8.30 -4.67 2.62
N ALA A 137 -7.84 -5.76 1.99
CA ALA A 137 -7.99 -7.12 2.49
C ALA A 137 -7.21 -7.36 3.78
N SER A 138 -6.12 -6.63 4.02
CA SER A 138 -5.35 -6.68 5.27
C SER A 138 -6.20 -6.31 6.50
N GLY A 139 -7.27 -5.54 6.29
CA GLY A 139 -8.12 -5.04 7.36
C GLY A 139 -7.42 -4.02 8.26
N ALA A 140 -6.34 -3.39 7.79
CA ALA A 140 -5.65 -2.33 8.53
C ALA A 140 -6.61 -1.19 8.88
N ARG A 141 -6.45 -0.63 10.07
CA ARG A 141 -7.32 0.45 10.58
C ARG A 141 -7.18 1.72 9.74
N VAL A 142 -5.95 2.10 9.44
CA VAL A 142 -5.62 3.18 8.51
C VAL A 142 -4.97 2.58 7.27
N ARG A 143 -5.42 2.98 6.12
CA ARG A 143 -4.88 2.56 4.84
C ARG A 143 -4.62 3.79 4.00
N VAL A 144 -3.36 4.01 3.65
CA VAL A 144 -2.91 5.18 2.91
C VAL A 144 -2.38 4.78 1.55
N GLY A 145 -2.70 5.55 0.54
CA GLY A 145 -2.17 5.40 -0.81
C GLY A 145 -2.63 6.52 -1.73
N TYR A 146 -2.17 6.50 -2.96
CA TYR A 146 -2.50 7.54 -3.94
C TYR A 146 -3.85 7.29 -4.62
N PRO A 147 -4.67 8.34 -4.83
CA PRO A 147 -6.00 8.24 -5.44
C PRO A 147 -5.91 8.11 -6.97
N CYS A 148 -5.24 7.08 -7.46
CA CYS A 148 -5.06 6.84 -8.88
C CYS A 148 -6.00 5.74 -9.38
N GLY A 149 -6.77 6.02 -10.44
CA GLY A 149 -7.52 5.00 -11.18
C GLY A 149 -8.61 4.26 -10.40
N GLY A 150 -9.29 4.92 -9.48
CA GLY A 150 -10.37 4.34 -8.68
C GLY A 150 -9.87 3.55 -7.46
N ARG A 151 -8.57 3.64 -7.13
CA ARG A 151 -7.97 2.94 -5.99
C ARG A 151 -8.33 3.59 -4.64
N GLU A 152 -8.72 4.86 -4.66
CA GLU A 152 -9.13 5.63 -3.49
C GLU A 152 -10.22 4.93 -2.67
N ALA A 153 -11.07 4.16 -3.32
CA ALA A 153 -12.14 3.39 -2.67
C ALA A 153 -11.62 2.33 -1.65
N PHE A 154 -10.35 1.95 -1.72
CA PHE A 154 -9.72 0.96 -0.83
C PHE A 154 -8.94 1.57 0.32
N PHE A 155 -8.69 2.88 0.28
CA PHE A 155 -7.97 3.61 1.30
C PHE A 155 -8.90 4.29 2.29
N THR A 156 -8.41 4.57 3.49
CA THR A 156 -9.10 5.39 4.50
C THR A 156 -8.60 6.83 4.46
N ALA A 157 -7.40 7.04 3.91
CA ALA A 157 -6.82 8.33 3.62
C ALA A 157 -6.06 8.26 2.30
N THR A 158 -6.03 9.35 1.56
CA THR A 158 -5.26 9.46 0.33
C THR A 158 -4.12 10.44 0.49
N ALA A 159 -2.96 10.09 -0.04
CA ALA A 159 -1.82 10.98 -0.11
C ALA A 159 -1.98 11.95 -1.28
N GLU A 160 -1.55 13.19 -1.09
CA GLU A 160 -1.44 14.16 -2.17
C GLU A 160 -0.14 13.94 -2.94
N LEU A 161 -0.21 14.08 -4.27
CA LEU A 161 0.98 14.04 -5.09
C LEU A 161 1.83 15.27 -4.81
N PRO A 162 3.14 15.12 -4.55
CA PRO A 162 4.02 16.27 -4.37
C PRO A 162 3.99 17.14 -5.64
N GLU A 163 3.63 18.41 -5.49
CA GLU A 163 3.63 19.34 -6.61
C GLU A 163 5.07 19.54 -7.14
N GLY A 164 5.23 19.33 -8.44
CA GLY A 164 6.52 19.54 -9.13
C GLY A 164 7.60 18.50 -8.87
N SER A 165 7.36 17.50 -8.04
CA SER A 165 8.32 16.40 -7.84
C SER A 165 8.20 15.38 -8.97
N THR A 166 9.35 15.10 -9.60
CA THR A 166 9.50 14.03 -10.58
C THR A 166 10.27 12.83 -10.03
N HIS A 167 10.84 12.96 -8.82
CA HIS A 167 11.66 11.92 -8.24
C HIS A 167 10.80 10.90 -7.49
N MET A 168 10.95 9.63 -7.85
CA MET A 168 10.13 8.55 -7.29
C MET A 168 10.27 8.41 -5.76
N VAL A 169 11.43 8.73 -5.20
CA VAL A 169 11.64 8.71 -3.74
C VAL A 169 10.71 9.71 -3.04
N ASP A 170 10.59 10.94 -3.57
CA ASP A 170 9.72 11.97 -2.99
C ASP A 170 8.25 11.56 -3.05
N VAL A 171 7.88 10.90 -4.16
CA VAL A 171 6.54 10.34 -4.31
C VAL A 171 6.26 9.25 -3.27
N ILE A 172 7.22 8.35 -3.04
CA ILE A 172 7.05 7.29 -2.05
C ILE A 172 6.98 7.87 -0.64
N LEU A 173 7.80 8.87 -0.33
CA LEU A 173 7.80 9.58 0.95
C LEU A 173 6.50 10.38 1.16
N GLY A 174 5.94 10.95 0.10
CA GLY A 174 4.68 11.68 0.15
C GLY A 174 3.46 10.82 0.56
N ALA A 175 3.59 9.50 0.52
CA ALA A 175 2.56 8.57 0.99
C ALA A 175 2.62 8.31 2.51
N LEU A 176 3.60 8.87 3.22
CA LEU A 176 3.84 8.66 4.65
C LEU A 176 3.33 9.83 5.49
#